data_698943d04cba24a6692fc3935d64674a
#
_entry.id   698943d04cba24a6692fc3935d64674a
#
_cell.length_a   1.000
_cell.length_b   1.000
_cell.length_c   1.000
_cell.angle_alpha   90.00
_cell.angle_beta   90.00
_cell.angle_gamma   90.00
#
_symmetry.space_group_name_H-M   'P 1'
#
loop_
_entity.id
_entity.type
_entity.pdbx_description
1 polymer ?
#
loop_
_entity_poly.entity_id
_entity_poly.type
_entity_poly.pdbx_seq_one_letter_code
_entity_poly.pdbx_strand_id
1 'polypeptide(L)' 'MSVKFNENHPDALKYKAEWDAVNDAYLEAVSIEEEKFGEITQANAHTFTKITAPLRKKRNAELNALRAKYSYLYEEVTK' A
#
# COMPACT_ATOMS: atom_id res chain seq x y z
N MET A 1 -2.71 -24.39 8.71
CA MET A 1 -2.20 -23.22 9.44
C MET A 1 -2.75 -21.95 8.84
N SER A 2 -3.24 -21.06 9.67
CA SER A 2 -3.70 -19.75 9.23
C SER A 2 -3.04 -18.67 10.06
N VAL A 3 -2.98 -17.47 9.53
CA VAL A 3 -2.40 -16.33 10.21
C VAL A 3 -3.53 -15.36 10.55
N LYS A 4 -3.60 -14.95 11.80
CA LYS A 4 -4.61 -14.01 12.27
C LYS A 4 -3.94 -12.73 12.74
N PHE A 5 -4.50 -11.58 12.30
CA PHE A 5 -4.03 -10.28 12.74
C PHE A 5 -4.59 -9.96 14.13
N ASN A 6 -3.74 -9.55 15.04
CA ASN A 6 -4.13 -9.23 16.43
C ASN A 6 -4.59 -7.78 16.52
N GLU A 7 -5.87 -7.55 16.28
CA GLU A 7 -6.49 -6.22 16.33
C GLU A 7 -6.47 -5.61 17.74
N ASN A 8 -6.33 -6.42 18.76
CA ASN A 8 -6.36 -5.95 20.14
C ASN A 8 -4.99 -5.52 20.67
N HIS A 9 -3.94 -5.75 19.91
CA HIS A 9 -2.60 -5.34 20.31
C HIS A 9 -2.50 -3.81 20.33
N PRO A 10 -1.83 -3.20 21.34
CA PRO A 10 -1.68 -1.74 21.39
C PRO A 10 -1.08 -1.13 20.13
N ASP A 11 -0.19 -1.84 19.44
CA ASP A 11 0.47 -1.36 18.23
C ASP A 11 -0.36 -1.52 16.96
N ALA A 12 -1.54 -2.15 17.06
CA ALA A 12 -2.39 -2.36 15.87
C ALA A 12 -2.84 -1.06 15.24
N LEU A 13 -3.22 -0.07 16.06
CA LEU A 13 -3.62 1.26 15.57
C LEU A 13 -2.45 1.99 14.94
N LYS A 14 -1.26 1.85 15.51
CA LYS A 14 -0.06 2.47 14.99
C LYS A 14 0.31 1.89 13.62
N TYR A 15 0.23 0.57 13.49
CA TYR A 15 0.45 -0.12 12.22
C TYR A 15 -0.53 0.37 11.16
N LYS A 16 -1.82 0.43 11.52
CA LYS A 16 -2.85 0.89 10.60
C LYS A 16 -2.60 2.33 10.15
N ALA A 17 -2.20 3.21 11.07
CA ALA A 17 -1.91 4.61 10.74
C ALA A 17 -0.73 4.72 9.76
N GLU A 18 0.33 3.95 9.98
CA GLU A 18 1.48 3.94 9.08
C GLU A 18 1.11 3.35 7.71
N TRP A 19 0.29 2.31 7.68
CA TRP A 19 -0.21 1.70 6.45
C TRP A 19 -1.03 2.70 5.64
N ASP A 20 -1.96 3.38 6.31
CA ASP A 20 -2.81 4.39 5.67
C ASP A 20 -1.96 5.56 5.13
N ALA A 21 -0.92 5.98 5.86
CA ALA A 21 -0.04 7.05 5.41
C ALA A 21 0.69 6.68 4.11
N VAL A 22 1.14 5.43 3.99
CA VAL A 22 1.80 4.94 2.77
C VAL A 22 0.81 4.97 1.59
N ASN A 23 -0.41 4.48 1.81
CA ASN A 23 -1.43 4.47 0.77
C ASN A 23 -1.85 5.88 0.37
N ASP A 24 -2.01 6.79 1.32
CA ASP A 24 -2.39 8.17 1.05
C ASP A 24 -1.31 8.88 0.23
N ALA A 25 -0.05 8.67 0.56
CA ALA A 25 1.08 9.24 -0.20
C ALA A 25 1.10 8.70 -1.63
N TYR A 26 0.81 7.41 -1.80
CA TYR A 26 0.72 6.80 -3.12
C TYR A 26 -0.42 7.41 -3.94
N LEU A 27 -1.61 7.53 -3.35
CA LEU A 27 -2.77 8.09 -4.03
C LEU A 27 -2.54 9.53 -4.42
N GLU A 28 -1.90 10.32 -3.56
CA GLU A 28 -1.54 11.71 -3.87
C GLU A 28 -0.57 11.78 -5.05
N ALA A 29 0.46 10.92 -5.05
CA ALA A 29 1.43 10.88 -6.15
C ALA A 29 0.76 10.48 -7.47
N VAL A 30 -0.15 9.51 -7.44
CA VAL A 30 -0.92 9.10 -8.64
C VAL A 30 -1.79 10.24 -9.12
N SER A 31 -2.42 10.97 -8.21
CA SER A 31 -3.28 12.11 -8.55
C SER A 31 -2.50 13.20 -9.26
N ILE A 32 -1.27 13.50 -8.80
CA ILE A 32 -0.38 14.47 -9.44
C ILE A 32 -0.03 14.03 -10.87
N GLU A 33 0.30 12.77 -11.06
CA GLU A 33 0.62 12.23 -12.38
C GLU A 33 -0.60 12.25 -13.30
N GLU A 34 -1.79 11.97 -12.73
CA GLU A 34 -3.03 12.02 -13.48
C GLU A 34 -3.32 13.42 -14.00
N GLU A 35 -3.10 14.45 -13.19
CA GLU A 35 -3.27 15.84 -13.61
C GLU A 35 -2.30 16.22 -14.74
N LYS A 36 -1.06 15.77 -14.65
CA LYS A 36 -0.06 16.04 -15.67
C LYS A 36 -0.36 15.30 -16.97
N PHE A 37 -0.89 14.09 -16.86
CA PHE A 37 -1.19 13.24 -18.01
C PHE A 37 -2.40 13.74 -18.78
N GLY A 38 -3.39 14.29 -18.07
CA GLY A 38 -4.64 14.75 -18.65
C GLY A 38 -5.67 13.63 -18.73
N GLU A 39 -6.53 13.69 -19.75
CA GLU A 39 -7.59 12.72 -19.90
C GLU A 39 -7.07 11.31 -20.17
N ILE A 40 -7.52 10.35 -19.36
CA ILE A 40 -7.18 8.94 -19.54
C ILE A 40 -8.24 8.29 -20.41
N THR A 41 -7.83 7.80 -21.57
CA THR A 41 -8.69 7.10 -22.51
C THR A 41 -8.29 5.64 -22.60
N GLN A 42 -9.10 4.82 -23.22
CA GLN A 42 -8.77 3.42 -23.46
C GLN A 42 -7.46 3.29 -24.26
N ALA A 43 -7.22 4.23 -25.18
CA ALA A 43 -6.03 4.20 -26.03
C ALA A 43 -4.74 4.50 -25.26
N ASN A 44 -4.80 5.37 -24.24
CA ASN A 44 -3.61 5.81 -23.50
C ASN A 44 -3.51 5.27 -22.06
N ALA A 45 -4.50 4.48 -21.61
CA ALA A 45 -4.51 3.94 -20.25
C ALA A 45 -3.25 3.10 -19.97
N HIS A 46 -2.77 2.36 -20.95
CA HIS A 46 -1.57 1.54 -20.81
C HIS A 46 -0.32 2.39 -20.55
N THR A 47 -0.22 3.53 -21.24
CA THR A 47 0.89 4.48 -21.02
C THR A 47 0.84 5.03 -19.59
N PHE A 48 -0.35 5.41 -19.11
CA PHE A 48 -0.52 5.90 -17.75
C PHE A 48 -0.15 4.82 -16.73
N THR A 49 -0.51 3.57 -16.98
CA THR A 49 -0.15 2.45 -16.12
C THR A 49 1.37 2.32 -15.99
N LYS A 50 2.11 2.51 -17.10
CA LYS A 50 3.57 2.48 -17.08
C LYS A 50 4.16 3.65 -16.29
N ILE A 51 3.57 4.83 -16.42
CA ILE A 51 4.02 6.04 -15.70
C ILE A 51 3.89 5.84 -14.19
N THR A 52 2.81 5.19 -13.74
CA THR A 52 2.55 4.98 -12.32
C THR A 52 3.19 3.70 -11.76
N ALA A 53 3.78 2.86 -12.61
CA ALA A 53 4.40 1.61 -12.17
C ALA A 53 5.48 1.82 -11.09
N PRO A 54 6.40 2.81 -11.20
CA PRO A 54 7.37 3.06 -10.14
C PRO A 54 6.71 3.42 -8.81
N LEU A 55 5.59 4.16 -8.86
CA LEU A 55 4.85 4.54 -7.65
C LEU A 55 4.26 3.32 -6.96
N ARG A 56 3.67 2.40 -7.73
CA ARG A 56 3.13 1.15 -7.17
C ARG A 56 4.23 0.28 -6.58
N LYS A 57 5.36 0.20 -7.26
CA LYS A 57 6.51 -0.58 -6.80
C LYS A 57 7.03 -0.04 -5.47
N LYS A 58 7.15 1.29 -5.36
CA LYS A 58 7.58 1.96 -4.14
C LYS A 58 6.59 1.69 -3.01
N ARG A 59 5.29 1.86 -3.28
CA ARG A 59 4.25 1.59 -2.28
C ARG A 59 4.33 0.15 -1.78
N ASN A 60 4.42 -0.80 -2.69
CA ASN A 60 4.47 -2.22 -2.32
C ASN A 60 5.69 -2.53 -1.47
N ALA A 61 6.86 -1.94 -1.80
CA ALA A 61 8.07 -2.12 -1.01
C ALA A 61 7.90 -1.54 0.40
N GLU A 62 7.29 -0.37 0.53
CA GLU A 62 7.04 0.26 1.82
C GLU A 62 6.03 -0.54 2.66
N LEU A 63 4.97 -1.06 2.02
CA LEU A 63 3.98 -1.88 2.72
C LEU A 63 4.59 -3.21 3.18
N ASN A 64 5.43 -3.82 2.35
CA ASN A 64 6.13 -5.04 2.73
C ASN A 64 7.09 -4.81 3.91
N ALA A 65 7.77 -3.66 3.92
CA ALA A 65 8.65 -3.27 5.03
C ALA A 65 7.86 -3.08 6.33
N LEU A 66 6.68 -2.45 6.24
CA LEU A 66 5.79 -2.29 7.40
C LEU A 66 5.30 -3.64 7.90
N ARG A 67 4.90 -4.52 7.01
CA ARG A 67 4.44 -5.85 7.37
C ARG A 67 5.55 -6.64 8.10
N ALA A 68 6.78 -6.52 7.64
CA ALA A 68 7.92 -7.15 8.30
C ALA A 68 8.18 -6.54 9.67
N LYS A 69 8.09 -5.21 9.78
CA LYS A 69 8.29 -4.48 11.04
C LYS A 69 7.24 -4.87 12.09
N TYR A 70 6.00 -5.07 11.66
CA TYR A 70 4.88 -5.42 12.55
C TYR A 70 4.47 -6.88 12.43
N SER A 71 5.39 -7.75 12.04
CA SER A 71 5.09 -9.18 11.87
C SER A 71 4.61 -9.83 13.16
N TYR A 72 5.00 -9.30 14.32
CA TYR A 72 4.56 -9.81 15.61
C TYR A 72 3.06 -9.60 15.87
N LEU A 73 2.40 -8.76 15.08
CA LEU A 73 0.95 -8.56 15.17
C LEU A 73 0.17 -9.68 14.47
N TYR A 74 0.85 -10.47 13.68
CA TYR A 74 0.23 -11.60 12.97
C TYR A 74 0.54 -12.88 13.74
N GLU A 75 -0.51 -13.49 14.29
CA GLU A 75 -0.37 -14.72 15.05
C GLU A 75 -0.70 -15.93 14.19
N GLU A 76 0.14 -16.95 14.30
CA GLU A 76 -0.10 -18.22 13.63
C GLU A 76 -1.13 -18.99 14.43
N VAL A 77 -2.24 -19.33 13.78
CA VAL A 77 -3.30 -20.11 14.41
C VAL A 77 -3.15 -21.56 13.97
N THR A 78 -2.80 -22.41 14.93
CA THR A 78 -2.72 -23.87 14.73
C THR A 78 -3.92 -24.55 15.37
N LYS A 79 -4.53 -25.42 14.62
CA LYS A 79 -5.58 -26.28 15.15
C LYS A 79 -5.18 -27.73 15.07
#